data_1c1b532a340fc5ec1673c7d71d84ea46
#
_entry.id   1c1b532a340fc5ec1673c7d71d84ea46
#
_cell.length_a   1.000
_cell.length_b   1.000
_cell.length_c   1.000
_cell.angle_alpha   90.00
_cell.angle_beta   90.00
_cell.angle_gamma   90.00
#
_symmetry.space_group_name_H-M   'P 1'
#
loop_
_entity.id
_entity.type
_entity.pdbx_description
1 polymer ?
#
loop_
_entity_poly.entity_id
_entity_poly.type
_entity_poly.pdbx_seq_one_letter_code
_entity_poly.pdbx_strand_id
1 'polypeptide(L)'
;YVYFGGGTPSYISVKHLKGLVAGLKSAIPWDDAEEVTFECEPGTLSQAKVEAIRRIGVTRLSLGVENFNDRILEINGRAHVSKEIYRVYPWLLSADFPEINIDLIAGMVGETWETWRDTVQKAIDFDPETVTVYQMELPFNTRFSKQYFEGMMDIPLADWETKREWH
;
A
#
# COMPACT_ATOMS: atom_id res chain seq x y z
N TYR A 1 19.44 -5.84 -4.35
CA TYR A 1 18.11 -5.38 -3.95
C TYR A 1 17.91 -5.56 -2.46
N VAL A 2 17.36 -4.57 -1.77
CA VAL A 2 16.95 -4.64 -0.36
C VAL A 2 15.45 -4.34 -0.28
N TYR A 3 14.70 -5.17 0.44
CA TYR A 3 13.25 -5.05 0.51
C TYR A 3 12.76 -5.13 1.96
N PHE A 4 12.10 -4.08 2.42
CA PHE A 4 11.38 -4.04 3.69
C PHE A 4 9.89 -4.23 3.43
N GLY A 5 9.40 -5.43 3.68
CA GLY A 5 8.02 -5.82 3.46
C GLY A 5 7.50 -6.74 4.55
N GLY A 6 6.25 -7.18 4.37
CA GLY A 6 5.54 -8.07 5.27
C GLY A 6 4.92 -7.38 6.48
N GLY A 7 3.65 -7.66 6.73
CA GLY A 7 2.86 -6.95 7.73
C GLY A 7 2.78 -5.46 7.41
N THR A 8 3.32 -4.62 8.28
CA THR A 8 3.33 -3.16 8.08
C THR A 8 4.67 -2.59 8.51
N PRO A 9 5.70 -2.59 7.64
CA PRO A 9 7.05 -2.11 7.99
C PRO A 9 7.05 -0.67 8.50
N SER A 10 6.20 0.18 7.96
CA SER A 10 6.05 1.59 8.37
C SER A 10 5.46 1.78 9.78
N TYR A 11 5.02 0.72 10.45
CA TYR A 11 4.58 0.79 11.85
C TYR A 11 5.75 1.01 12.83
N ILE A 12 6.96 0.56 12.46
CA ILE A 12 8.16 0.73 13.30
C ILE A 12 8.42 2.21 13.64
N SER A 13 8.83 2.49 14.86
CA SER A 13 9.21 3.86 15.23
C SER A 13 10.50 4.31 14.52
N VAL A 14 10.64 5.60 14.27
CA VAL A 14 11.86 6.18 13.63
C VAL A 14 13.15 5.77 14.37
N LYS A 15 13.10 5.73 15.71
CA LYS A 15 14.24 5.30 16.52
C LYS A 15 14.64 3.85 16.25
N HIS A 16 13.66 2.94 16.23
CA HIS A 16 13.91 1.52 16.00
C HIS A 16 14.30 1.25 14.54
N LEU A 17 13.68 1.94 13.60
CA LEU A 17 14.04 1.86 12.18
C LEU A 17 15.53 2.22 11.96
N LYS A 18 15.97 3.35 12.51
CA LYS A 18 17.38 3.76 12.42
C LYS A 18 18.33 2.74 13.04
N GLY A 19 17.99 2.19 14.21
CA GLY A 19 18.79 1.15 14.87
C GLY A 19 18.86 -0.14 14.06
N LEU A 20 17.73 -0.60 13.52
CA LEU A 20 17.65 -1.77 12.66
C LEU A 20 18.53 -1.61 11.41
N VAL A 21 18.37 -0.49 10.70
CA VAL A 21 19.13 -0.22 9.46
C VAL A 21 20.63 -0.10 9.75
N ALA A 22 21.03 0.57 10.84
CA ALA A 22 22.43 0.66 11.23
C ALA A 22 23.02 -0.74 11.51
N GLY A 23 22.29 -1.61 12.22
CA GLY A 23 22.69 -2.99 12.46
C GLY A 23 22.80 -3.82 11.18
N LEU A 24 21.82 -3.70 10.28
CA LEU A 24 21.85 -4.41 9.00
C LEU A 24 23.02 -3.96 8.12
N LYS A 25 23.25 -2.66 7.99
CA LYS A 25 24.37 -2.10 7.20
C LYS A 25 25.73 -2.49 7.73
N SER A 26 25.85 -2.77 9.03
CA SER A 26 27.09 -3.27 9.61
C SER A 26 27.33 -4.76 9.33
N ALA A 27 26.29 -5.53 9.06
CA ALA A 27 26.33 -6.97 8.87
C ALA A 27 26.30 -7.41 7.39
N ILE A 28 25.70 -6.59 6.53
CA ILE A 28 25.46 -6.93 5.12
C ILE A 28 25.93 -5.76 4.25
N PRO A 29 26.71 -5.97 3.18
CA PRO A 29 27.02 -4.94 2.21
C PRO A 29 25.71 -4.55 1.49
N TRP A 30 25.36 -3.27 1.56
CA TRP A 30 24.12 -2.78 0.99
C TRP A 30 24.29 -1.45 0.23
N ASP A 31 25.47 -0.84 0.35
CA ASP A 31 25.72 0.46 -0.27
C ASP A 31 25.68 0.42 -1.81
N ASP A 32 25.91 -0.77 -2.38
CA ASP A 32 25.81 -1.05 -3.82
C ASP A 32 24.42 -1.60 -4.23
N ALA A 33 23.42 -1.54 -3.37
CA ALA A 33 22.06 -1.98 -3.72
C ALA A 33 21.48 -1.08 -4.81
N GLU A 34 21.07 -1.70 -5.92
CA GLU A 34 20.42 -1.01 -7.03
C GLU A 34 19.08 -0.39 -6.61
N GLU A 35 18.36 -1.08 -5.73
CA GLU A 35 17.10 -0.63 -5.17
C GLU A 35 16.99 -0.98 -3.69
N VAL A 36 16.48 -0.07 -2.91
CA VAL A 36 16.05 -0.26 -1.52
C VAL A 36 14.58 0.11 -1.43
N THR A 37 13.72 -0.90 -1.37
CA THR A 37 12.26 -0.73 -1.30
C THR A 37 11.76 -0.76 0.14
N PHE A 38 10.77 0.09 0.44
CA PHE A 38 10.11 0.14 1.75
C PHE A 38 8.59 0.24 1.60
N GLU A 39 7.86 -0.77 2.11
CA GLU A 39 6.39 -0.77 2.14
C GLU A 39 5.87 0.18 3.22
N CYS A 40 4.90 1.00 2.86
CA CYS A 40 4.28 1.98 3.73
C CYS A 40 2.76 1.90 3.68
N GLU A 41 2.14 1.96 4.85
CA GLU A 41 0.71 2.12 5.02
C GLU A 41 0.42 3.60 5.35
N PRO A 42 -0.52 4.27 4.63
CA PRO A 42 -0.76 5.71 4.76
C PRO A 42 -1.01 6.17 6.20
N GLY A 43 -1.79 5.41 6.97
CA GLY A 43 -2.18 5.75 8.34
C GLY A 43 -1.01 5.77 9.33
N THR A 44 0.09 5.08 9.03
CA THR A 44 1.28 5.00 9.90
C THR A 44 2.30 6.10 9.66
N LEU A 45 2.15 6.87 8.57
CA LEU A 45 3.12 7.87 8.16
C LEU A 45 2.90 9.23 8.82
N SER A 46 4.01 9.83 9.19
CA SER A 46 4.14 11.27 9.48
C SER A 46 5.25 11.84 8.60
N GLN A 47 5.26 13.14 8.41
CA GLN A 47 6.32 13.79 7.63
C GLN A 47 7.73 13.42 8.14
N ALA A 48 7.95 13.47 9.45
CA ALA A 48 9.23 13.10 10.06
C ALA A 48 9.61 11.62 9.79
N LYS A 49 8.63 10.71 9.69
CA LYS A 49 8.88 9.31 9.36
C LYS A 49 9.23 9.15 7.87
N VAL A 50 8.52 9.83 6.98
CA VAL A 50 8.83 9.85 5.54
C VAL A 50 10.26 10.32 5.31
N GLU A 51 10.65 11.44 5.91
CA GLU A 51 12.02 11.94 5.85
C GLU A 51 13.04 10.95 6.43
N ALA A 52 12.70 10.26 7.51
CA ALA A 52 13.60 9.26 8.11
C ALA A 52 13.78 8.05 7.19
N ILE A 53 12.71 7.57 6.52
CA ILE A 53 12.75 6.49 5.53
C ILE A 53 13.64 6.91 4.35
N ARG A 54 13.50 8.13 3.86
CA ARG A 54 14.37 8.63 2.77
C ARG A 54 15.84 8.68 3.19
N ARG A 55 16.12 9.19 4.40
CA ARG A 55 17.51 9.34 4.91
C ARG A 55 18.24 8.02 5.16
N ILE A 56 17.56 6.92 5.40
CA ILE A 56 18.20 5.61 5.56
C ILE A 56 18.61 4.97 4.23
N GLY A 57 18.29 5.63 3.10
CA GLY A 57 18.72 5.22 1.77
C GLY A 57 17.65 4.47 0.98
N VAL A 58 16.37 4.58 1.36
CA VAL A 58 15.26 4.05 0.55
C VAL A 58 15.20 4.78 -0.78
N THR A 59 15.19 4.02 -1.87
CA THR A 59 15.11 4.51 -3.25
C THR A 59 13.70 4.36 -3.81
N ARG A 60 12.96 3.31 -3.42
CA ARG A 60 11.59 3.05 -3.84
C ARG A 60 10.67 2.96 -2.62
N LEU A 61 9.70 3.87 -2.52
CA LEU A 61 8.68 3.79 -1.49
C LEU A 61 7.39 3.22 -2.09
N SER A 62 6.90 2.09 -1.56
CA SER A 62 5.64 1.48 -1.96
C SER A 62 4.53 1.90 -1.00
N LEU A 63 3.56 2.67 -1.48
CA LEU A 63 2.43 3.14 -0.68
C LEU A 63 1.22 2.25 -0.89
N GLY A 64 0.80 1.53 0.13
CA GLY A 64 -0.40 0.69 0.13
C GLY A 64 -1.67 1.55 0.14
N VAL A 65 -2.02 2.13 -1.00
CA VAL A 65 -3.27 2.89 -1.20
C VAL A 65 -4.46 1.96 -1.27
N GLU A 66 -4.33 0.90 -2.03
CA GLU A 66 -5.26 -0.20 -2.24
C GLU A 66 -6.56 0.19 -2.92
N ASN A 67 -7.21 1.26 -2.49
CA ASN A 67 -8.39 1.88 -3.10
C ASN A 67 -8.49 3.35 -2.67
N PHE A 68 -9.23 4.17 -3.42
CA PHE A 68 -9.54 5.56 -3.05
C PHE A 68 -10.97 5.76 -2.54
N ASN A 69 -11.77 4.71 -2.48
CA ASN A 69 -13.14 4.77 -1.99
C ASN A 69 -13.19 4.37 -0.50
N ASP A 70 -13.54 5.31 0.37
CA ASP A 70 -13.56 5.13 1.83
C ASP A 70 -14.47 3.96 2.24
N ARG A 71 -15.65 3.82 1.63
CA ARG A 71 -16.57 2.72 1.93
C ARG A 71 -15.96 1.36 1.60
N ILE A 72 -15.24 1.26 0.46
CA ILE A 72 -14.56 0.02 0.06
C ILE A 72 -13.43 -0.28 1.04
N LEU A 73 -12.61 0.71 1.39
CA LEU A 73 -11.55 0.55 2.38
C LEU A 73 -12.11 0.07 3.73
N GLU A 74 -13.17 0.69 4.23
CA GLU A 74 -13.81 0.33 5.50
C GLU A 74 -14.39 -1.09 5.49
N ILE A 75 -15.14 -1.48 4.44
CA ILE A 75 -15.71 -2.82 4.30
C ILE A 75 -14.61 -3.89 4.31
N ASN A 76 -13.48 -3.61 3.67
CA ASN A 76 -12.34 -4.52 3.59
C ASN A 76 -11.40 -4.43 4.80
N GLY A 77 -11.78 -3.69 5.85
CA GLY A 77 -11.08 -3.62 7.13
C GLY A 77 -9.72 -2.94 7.06
N ARG A 78 -9.57 -1.98 6.13
CA ARG A 78 -8.33 -1.23 6.01
C ARG A 78 -8.16 -0.24 7.14
N ALA A 79 -6.92 -0.01 7.54
CA ALA A 79 -6.57 0.85 8.67
C ALA A 79 -6.56 2.33 8.34
N HIS A 80 -6.70 2.68 7.06
CA HIS A 80 -6.74 4.05 6.55
C HIS A 80 -7.96 4.28 5.66
N VAL A 81 -8.27 5.53 5.39
CA VAL A 81 -9.22 6.00 4.38
C VAL A 81 -8.52 6.98 3.43
N SER A 82 -9.19 7.43 2.39
CA SER A 82 -8.60 8.31 1.36
C SER A 82 -7.94 9.58 1.91
N LYS A 83 -8.46 10.11 3.02
CA LYS A 83 -7.89 11.27 3.70
C LYS A 83 -6.42 11.09 4.08
N GLU A 84 -6.04 9.93 4.57
CA GLU A 84 -4.65 9.62 4.92
C GLU A 84 -3.77 9.60 3.67
N ILE A 85 -4.27 9.09 2.55
CA ILE A 85 -3.57 9.05 1.26
C ILE A 85 -3.25 10.48 0.79
N TYR A 86 -4.29 11.34 0.70
CA TYR A 86 -4.13 12.74 0.29
C TYR A 86 -3.23 13.55 1.23
N ARG A 87 -3.21 13.20 2.52
CA ARG A 87 -2.34 13.85 3.51
C ARG A 87 -0.88 13.51 3.31
N VAL A 88 -0.56 12.24 3.05
CA VAL A 88 0.83 11.76 3.04
C VAL A 88 1.52 11.94 1.70
N TYR A 89 0.80 11.85 0.60
CA TYR A 89 1.38 11.89 -0.73
C TYR A 89 2.24 13.14 -0.99
N PRO A 90 1.81 14.37 -0.61
CA PRO A 90 2.66 15.56 -0.71
C PRO A 90 3.97 15.46 0.08
N TRP A 91 4.00 14.72 1.19
CA TRP A 91 5.24 14.50 1.94
C TRP A 91 6.20 13.56 1.20
N LEU A 92 5.65 12.56 0.46
CA LEU A 92 6.46 11.67 -0.37
C LEU A 92 7.13 12.46 -1.50
N LEU A 93 6.36 13.29 -2.21
CA LEU A 93 6.88 14.16 -3.26
C LEU A 93 7.96 15.11 -2.72
N SER A 94 7.73 15.71 -1.55
CA SER A 94 8.69 16.64 -0.93
C SER A 94 9.96 15.95 -0.44
N ALA A 95 9.92 14.64 -0.18
CA ALA A 95 11.08 13.87 0.27
C ALA A 95 11.98 13.41 -0.88
N ASP A 96 11.55 13.61 -2.12
CA ASP A 96 12.33 13.35 -3.34
C ASP A 96 12.82 11.89 -3.43
N PHE A 97 11.88 10.94 -3.30
CA PHE A 97 12.19 9.54 -3.55
C PHE A 97 12.44 9.34 -5.06
N PRO A 98 13.49 8.57 -5.45
CA PRO A 98 13.71 8.23 -6.85
C PRO A 98 12.52 7.51 -7.49
N GLU A 99 11.76 6.77 -6.69
CA GLU A 99 10.56 6.07 -7.13
C GLU A 99 9.50 6.03 -6.03
N ILE A 100 8.29 6.45 -6.37
CA ILE A 100 7.08 6.25 -5.58
C ILE A 100 6.21 5.26 -6.33
N ASN A 101 5.87 4.15 -5.67
CA ASN A 101 4.92 3.17 -6.16
C ASN A 101 3.61 3.27 -5.39
N ILE A 102 2.50 3.17 -6.09
CA ILE A 102 1.16 3.01 -5.50
C ILE A 102 0.72 1.56 -5.67
N ASP A 103 0.36 0.90 -4.57
CA ASP A 103 -0.26 -0.43 -4.60
C ASP A 103 -1.78 -0.28 -4.61
N LEU A 104 -2.44 -0.93 -5.58
CA LEU A 104 -3.89 -1.02 -5.71
C LEU A 104 -4.35 -2.46 -5.62
N ILE A 105 -5.59 -2.68 -5.16
CA ILE A 105 -6.20 -4.01 -5.13
C ILE A 105 -7.49 -3.98 -5.94
N ALA A 106 -7.49 -4.65 -7.09
CA ALA A 106 -8.66 -4.82 -7.93
C ALA A 106 -9.59 -5.91 -7.38
N GLY A 107 -10.88 -5.66 -7.39
CA GLY A 107 -11.90 -6.62 -6.97
C GLY A 107 -12.08 -6.73 -5.46
N MET A 108 -11.82 -5.67 -4.72
CA MET A 108 -12.17 -5.58 -3.30
C MET A 108 -13.68 -5.77 -3.10
N VAL A 109 -14.07 -6.30 -1.95
CA VAL A 109 -15.49 -6.52 -1.64
C VAL A 109 -16.25 -5.18 -1.65
N GLY A 110 -17.36 -5.16 -2.35
CA GLY A 110 -18.17 -3.96 -2.55
C GLY A 110 -17.73 -3.09 -3.73
N GLU A 111 -16.67 -3.46 -4.42
CA GLU A 111 -16.17 -2.73 -5.58
C GLU A 111 -17.05 -3.00 -6.82
N THR A 112 -17.24 -1.96 -7.63
CA THR A 112 -17.92 -2.00 -8.92
C THR A 112 -16.98 -1.49 -10.01
N TRP A 113 -17.33 -1.72 -11.27
CA TRP A 113 -16.58 -1.20 -12.40
C TRP A 113 -16.40 0.33 -12.36
N GLU A 114 -17.44 1.03 -11.89
CA GLU A 114 -17.39 2.47 -11.73
C GLU A 114 -16.40 2.92 -10.65
N THR A 115 -16.45 2.30 -9.46
CA THR A 115 -15.55 2.64 -8.35
C THR A 115 -14.10 2.23 -8.65
N TRP A 116 -13.89 1.14 -9.38
CA TRP A 116 -12.56 0.75 -9.83
C TRP A 116 -11.96 1.76 -10.81
N ARG A 117 -12.74 2.19 -11.82
CA ARG A 117 -12.30 3.23 -12.76
C ARG A 117 -11.96 4.55 -12.08
N ASP A 118 -12.76 4.96 -11.09
CA ASP A 118 -12.49 6.16 -10.29
C ASP A 118 -11.16 6.00 -9.51
N THR A 119 -10.92 4.81 -8.93
CA THR A 119 -9.67 4.49 -8.24
C THR A 119 -8.47 4.55 -9.20
N VAL A 120 -8.56 3.94 -10.36
CA VAL A 120 -7.50 4.00 -11.37
C VAL A 120 -7.25 5.43 -11.84
N GLN A 121 -8.30 6.20 -12.10
CA GLN A 121 -8.16 7.60 -12.52
C GLN A 121 -7.45 8.44 -11.46
N LYS A 122 -7.81 8.26 -10.19
CA LYS A 122 -7.13 8.95 -9.08
C LYS A 122 -5.66 8.54 -8.95
N ALA A 123 -5.34 7.28 -9.16
CA ALA A 123 -3.94 6.83 -9.19
C ALA A 123 -3.15 7.49 -10.33
N ILE A 124 -3.75 7.63 -11.51
CA ILE A 124 -3.17 8.37 -12.64
C ILE A 124 -2.97 9.85 -12.29
N ASP A 125 -3.95 10.49 -11.65
CA ASP A 125 -3.88 11.90 -11.25
C ASP A 125 -2.79 12.17 -10.19
N PHE A 126 -2.40 11.15 -9.42
CA PHE A 126 -1.28 11.22 -8.48
C PHE A 126 0.08 11.17 -9.18
N ASP A 127 0.13 10.68 -10.42
CA ASP A 127 1.33 10.62 -11.28
C ASP A 127 2.55 9.96 -10.60
N PRO A 128 2.40 8.74 -10.02
CA PRO A 128 3.53 8.01 -9.44
C PRO A 128 4.43 7.41 -10.53
N GLU A 129 5.69 7.12 -10.21
CA GLU A 129 6.61 6.46 -11.14
C GLU A 129 6.14 5.05 -11.50
N THR A 130 5.51 4.34 -10.56
CA THR A 130 4.96 2.99 -10.80
C THR A 130 3.65 2.76 -10.05
N VAL A 131 2.83 1.86 -10.61
CA VAL A 131 1.61 1.35 -9.96
C VAL A 131 1.66 -0.18 -9.99
N THR A 132 1.47 -0.80 -8.82
CA THR A 132 1.30 -2.25 -8.72
C THR A 132 -0.17 -2.56 -8.47
N VAL A 133 -0.75 -3.42 -9.31
CA VAL A 133 -2.14 -3.85 -9.15
C VAL A 133 -2.18 -5.30 -8.70
N TYR A 134 -2.75 -5.54 -7.52
CA TYR A 134 -3.05 -6.87 -7.01
C TYR A 134 -4.50 -7.23 -7.26
N GLN A 135 -4.80 -8.52 -7.45
CA GLN A 135 -6.18 -9.00 -7.47
C GLN A 135 -6.58 -9.45 -6.06
N MET A 136 -7.77 -9.02 -5.62
CA MET A 136 -8.31 -9.45 -4.34
C MET A 136 -8.59 -10.94 -4.34
N GLU A 137 -7.97 -11.65 -3.40
CA GLU A 137 -8.31 -13.03 -3.05
C GLU A 137 -8.88 -13.07 -1.64
N LEU A 138 -9.98 -13.79 -1.45
CA LEU A 138 -10.50 -14.05 -0.11
C LEU A 138 -9.80 -15.30 0.44
N PRO A 139 -8.91 -15.13 1.44
CA PRO A 139 -8.25 -16.29 2.02
C PRO A 139 -9.28 -17.24 2.64
N PHE A 140 -9.16 -18.52 2.32
CA PHE A 140 -10.03 -19.55 2.87
C PHE A 140 -9.95 -19.58 4.41
N ASN A 141 -11.07 -19.78 5.10
CA ASN A 141 -11.17 -19.83 6.58
C ASN A 141 -10.90 -18.53 7.35
N THR A 142 -10.85 -17.37 6.73
CA THR A 142 -10.87 -16.11 7.46
C THR A 142 -12.28 -15.80 7.98
N ARG A 143 -12.38 -14.98 9.03
CA ARG A 143 -13.68 -14.51 9.53
C ARG A 143 -14.48 -13.82 8.43
N PHE A 144 -13.80 -13.04 7.60
CA PHE A 144 -14.38 -12.29 6.49
C PHE A 144 -14.93 -13.23 5.40
N SER A 145 -14.14 -14.23 4.95
CA SER A 145 -14.61 -15.19 3.96
C SER A 145 -15.81 -16.02 4.47
N LYS A 146 -15.80 -16.43 5.75
CA LYS A 146 -16.94 -17.12 6.35
C LYS A 146 -18.20 -16.28 6.31
N GLN A 147 -18.15 -15.03 6.78
CA GLN A 147 -19.30 -14.11 6.77
C GLN A 147 -19.83 -13.88 5.35
N TYR A 148 -18.94 -13.79 4.36
CA TYR A 148 -19.33 -13.63 2.97
C TYR A 148 -20.04 -14.89 2.42
N PHE A 149 -19.43 -16.07 2.57
CA PHE A 149 -19.99 -17.33 2.06
C PHE A 149 -21.23 -17.83 2.84
N GLU A 150 -21.38 -17.44 4.10
CA GLU A 150 -22.57 -17.72 4.91
C GLU A 150 -23.75 -16.77 4.62
N GLY A 151 -23.58 -15.84 3.66
CA GLY A 151 -24.62 -14.88 3.27
C GLY A 151 -24.93 -13.82 4.33
N MET A 152 -24.03 -13.62 5.28
CA MET A 152 -24.16 -12.58 6.30
C MET A 152 -23.79 -11.17 5.77
N MET A 153 -23.19 -11.10 4.58
CA MET A 153 -22.84 -9.87 3.90
C MET A 153 -23.47 -9.90 2.50
N ASP A 154 -24.50 -9.10 2.30
CA ASP A 154 -25.11 -8.86 0.98
C ASP A 154 -24.34 -7.74 0.25
N ILE A 155 -23.06 -8.02 -0.06
CA ILE A 155 -22.17 -7.08 -0.70
C ILE A 155 -21.55 -7.77 -1.93
N PRO A 156 -21.53 -7.12 -3.09
CA PRO A 156 -20.99 -7.73 -4.31
C PRO A 156 -19.49 -8.04 -4.18
N LEU A 157 -19.09 -9.20 -4.69
CA LEU A 157 -17.70 -9.56 -4.93
C LEU A 157 -17.57 -9.87 -6.41
N ALA A 158 -16.65 -9.20 -7.08
CA ALA A 158 -16.36 -9.48 -8.48
C ALA A 158 -15.85 -10.92 -8.63
N ASP A 159 -16.36 -11.63 -9.63
CA ASP A 159 -15.85 -12.93 -10.01
C ASP A 159 -14.49 -12.83 -10.72
N TRP A 160 -13.88 -13.97 -11.00
CA TRP A 160 -12.56 -14.01 -11.64
C TRP A 160 -12.55 -13.44 -13.06
N GLU A 161 -13.64 -13.54 -13.80
CA GLU A 161 -13.77 -13.03 -15.15
C GLU A 161 -13.79 -11.49 -15.11
N THR A 162 -14.63 -10.92 -14.27
CA THR A 162 -14.69 -9.48 -14.01
C THR A 162 -13.35 -8.91 -13.53
N LYS A 163 -12.67 -9.58 -12.59
CA LYS A 163 -11.36 -9.14 -12.09
C LYS A 163 -10.30 -9.13 -13.20
N ARG A 164 -10.33 -10.10 -14.13
CA ARG A 164 -9.43 -10.11 -15.28
C ARG A 164 -9.68 -8.98 -16.26
N GLU A 165 -10.95 -8.54 -16.39
CA GLU A 165 -11.29 -7.38 -17.22
C GLU A 165 -10.83 -6.06 -16.59
N TRP A 166 -10.74 -6.01 -15.25
CA TRP A 166 -10.30 -4.83 -14.52
C TRP A 166 -8.77 -4.68 -14.48
N HIS A 167 -8.04 -5.76 -14.65
CA HIS A 167 -6.58 -5.82 -14.66
C HIS A 167 -6.02 -5.52 -16.05
#